data_0674d47754de3d0585f0b2c2713c0fbb
#
_entry.id   0674d47754de3d0585f0b2c2713c0fbb
#
_cell.length_a   1.000
_cell.length_b   1.000
_cell.length_c   1.000
_cell.angle_alpha   90.00
_cell.angle_beta   90.00
_cell.angle_gamma   90.00
#
_symmetry.space_group_name_H-M   'P 1'
#
loop_
_entity.id
_entity.type
_entity.pdbx_description
1 polymer ?
#
loop_
_entity_poly.entity_id
_entity_poly.type
_entity_poly.pdbx_seq_one_letter_code
_entity_poly.pdbx_strand_id
1 'polypeptide(L)'
;MTLSVRIIACLDVTDGRVVKGVNFTDLVDAGDPVEMAALYGGEGVDELTFLDISASSAGRETTLDVVRRTAEQVFIPLTVGGGIRSVEDVNQLLRAGADKVSINTAALKRPELISEIVDRFGSQVLVLSVDARRARTDSGFEVTTHGGRESAGIDAIAWVEKACALGVGEILLNSMDADGTRAGYDIGMISAVRSVSKVPLIASGGAGALSDFAAALDAGADALLAASVFHFGIHRIGDVKSYLSAAGYCIRTLNNS
;
A
#
# COMPACT_ATOMS: atom_id res chain seq x y z
N MET A 1 19.42 16.56 -1.45
CA MET A 1 19.47 15.09 -1.38
C MET A 1 18.23 14.57 -2.05
N THR A 2 18.35 13.73 -3.05
CA THR A 2 17.21 13.06 -3.68
C THR A 2 16.84 11.86 -2.80
N LEU A 3 15.59 11.74 -2.38
CA LEU A 3 15.12 10.56 -1.64
C LEU A 3 15.15 9.35 -2.57
N SER A 4 15.51 8.18 -2.04
CA SER A 4 15.45 6.93 -2.81
C SER A 4 14.00 6.50 -3.01
N VAL A 5 13.70 6.04 -4.22
CA VAL A 5 12.43 5.36 -4.52
C VAL A 5 12.34 4.07 -3.70
N ARG A 6 11.16 3.78 -3.17
CA ARG A 6 10.90 2.53 -2.44
C ARG A 6 10.13 1.54 -3.31
N ILE A 7 10.58 0.29 -3.32
CA ILE A 7 9.85 -0.83 -3.89
C ILE A 7 9.20 -1.58 -2.73
N ILE A 8 7.87 -1.71 -2.78
CA ILE A 8 7.05 -2.26 -1.70
C ILE A 8 6.36 -3.53 -2.18
N ALA A 9 6.51 -4.62 -1.45
CA ALA A 9 5.74 -5.84 -1.70
C ALA A 9 4.47 -5.83 -0.83
N CYS A 10 3.31 -6.03 -1.47
CA CYS A 10 2.03 -6.13 -0.78
C CYS A 10 1.62 -7.59 -0.64
N LEU A 11 1.24 -7.99 0.57
CA LEU A 11 0.69 -9.30 0.90
C LEU A 11 -0.74 -9.11 1.39
N ASP A 12 -1.71 -9.53 0.58
CA ASP A 12 -3.12 -9.59 0.98
C ASP A 12 -3.29 -10.84 1.87
N VAL A 13 -3.68 -10.65 3.12
CA VAL A 13 -3.76 -11.72 4.12
C VAL A 13 -5.22 -12.01 4.48
N THR A 14 -5.60 -13.27 4.49
CA THR A 14 -6.86 -13.76 5.07
C THR A 14 -6.63 -15.08 5.79
N ASP A 15 -7.20 -15.24 6.97
CA ASP A 15 -7.06 -16.44 7.81
C ASP A 15 -5.60 -16.90 8.00
N GLY A 16 -4.67 -15.94 8.10
CA GLY A 16 -3.24 -16.20 8.29
C GLY A 16 -2.48 -16.67 7.03
N ARG A 17 -3.10 -16.61 5.85
CA ARG A 17 -2.49 -16.98 4.56
C ARG A 17 -2.43 -15.78 3.62
N VAL A 18 -1.39 -15.73 2.81
CA VAL A 18 -1.33 -14.76 1.71
C VAL A 18 -2.18 -15.26 0.56
N VAL A 19 -3.03 -14.40 0.05
CA VAL A 19 -3.89 -14.69 -1.09
C VAL A 19 -3.77 -13.62 -2.16
N LYS A 20 -4.06 -13.96 -3.40
CA LYS A 20 -4.14 -13.00 -4.50
C LYS A 20 -5.22 -13.38 -5.49
N GLY A 21 -5.94 -12.37 -5.96
CA GLY A 21 -6.95 -12.45 -7.02
C GLY A 21 -6.93 -11.21 -7.90
N VAL A 22 -7.81 -11.15 -8.89
CA VAL A 22 -8.07 -9.94 -9.68
C VAL A 22 -9.21 -9.19 -9.01
N ASN A 23 -9.01 -7.89 -8.70
CA ASN A 23 -10.02 -7.06 -8.01
C ASN A 23 -10.57 -7.73 -6.73
N PHE A 24 -9.71 -8.40 -5.96
CA PHE A 24 -10.07 -9.15 -4.74
C PHE A 24 -11.13 -10.24 -4.93
N THR A 25 -11.24 -10.80 -6.14
CA THR A 25 -12.09 -11.95 -6.47
C THR A 25 -11.24 -13.17 -6.87
N ASP A 26 -11.80 -14.37 -6.80
CA ASP A 26 -11.14 -15.62 -7.17
C ASP A 26 -9.76 -15.78 -6.49
N LEU A 27 -9.76 -15.62 -5.16
CA LEU A 27 -8.54 -15.62 -4.36
C LEU A 27 -7.84 -16.98 -4.42
N VAL A 28 -6.56 -16.95 -4.77
CA VAL A 28 -5.66 -18.11 -4.80
C VAL A 28 -4.67 -17.96 -3.65
N ASP A 29 -4.43 -19.04 -2.90
CA ASP A 29 -3.39 -19.10 -1.86
C ASP A 29 -2.01 -18.91 -2.50
N ALA A 30 -1.24 -17.93 -2.01
CA ALA A 30 0.09 -17.61 -2.49
C ALA A 30 1.19 -18.03 -1.50
N GLY A 31 0.86 -18.38 -0.25
CA GLY A 31 1.84 -18.89 0.71
C GLY A 31 1.66 -18.42 2.15
N ASP A 32 2.67 -18.74 2.97
CA ASP A 32 2.77 -18.24 4.35
C ASP A 32 3.31 -16.79 4.36
N PRO A 33 2.64 -15.84 5.05
CA PRO A 33 3.04 -14.44 5.04
C PRO A 33 4.43 -14.20 5.65
N VAL A 34 4.84 -14.98 6.64
CA VAL A 34 6.15 -14.83 7.30
C VAL A 34 7.27 -15.31 6.38
N GLU A 35 7.08 -16.47 5.73
CA GLU A 35 8.03 -17.00 4.75
C GLU A 35 8.19 -16.07 3.56
N MET A 36 7.08 -15.54 3.02
CA MET A 36 7.11 -14.60 1.90
C MET A 36 7.77 -13.27 2.28
N ALA A 37 7.51 -12.77 3.49
CA ALA A 37 8.16 -11.57 4.01
C ALA A 37 9.69 -11.75 4.12
N ALA A 38 10.14 -12.88 4.64
CA ALA A 38 11.56 -13.21 4.73
C ALA A 38 12.21 -13.35 3.33
N LEU A 39 11.52 -13.98 2.38
CA LEU A 39 11.97 -14.09 0.99
C LEU A 39 12.17 -12.69 0.36
N TYR A 40 11.15 -11.82 0.43
CA TYR A 40 11.22 -10.48 -0.15
C TYR A 40 12.25 -9.58 0.56
N GLY A 41 12.39 -9.73 1.89
CA GLY A 41 13.44 -9.08 2.65
C GLY A 41 14.83 -9.48 2.12
N GLY A 42 15.06 -10.77 1.89
CA GLY A 42 16.29 -11.29 1.28
C GLY A 42 16.52 -10.85 -0.17
N GLU A 43 15.45 -10.61 -0.94
CA GLU A 43 15.52 -10.03 -2.30
C GLU A 43 15.73 -8.51 -2.31
N GLY A 44 15.71 -7.87 -1.13
CA GLY A 44 16.00 -6.44 -0.99
C GLY A 44 14.80 -5.53 -1.23
N VAL A 45 13.60 -5.97 -0.90
CA VAL A 45 12.43 -5.07 -0.86
C VAL A 45 12.69 -3.95 0.16
N ASP A 46 12.18 -2.75 -0.09
CA ASP A 46 12.42 -1.60 0.79
C ASP A 46 11.42 -1.52 1.93
N GLU A 47 10.20 -2.06 1.73
CA GLU A 47 9.10 -2.05 2.69
C GLU A 47 8.12 -3.19 2.38
N LEU A 48 7.44 -3.70 3.39
CA LEU A 48 6.34 -4.65 3.26
C LEU A 48 5.02 -4.00 3.64
N THR A 49 3.96 -4.37 2.94
CA THR A 49 2.59 -4.00 3.31
C THR A 49 1.75 -5.25 3.48
N PHE A 50 1.15 -5.44 4.65
CA PHE A 50 0.14 -6.45 4.92
C PHE A 50 -1.24 -5.82 4.88
N LEU A 51 -2.12 -6.34 4.05
CA LEU A 51 -3.52 -5.93 4.00
C LEU A 51 -4.39 -7.09 4.48
N ASP A 52 -4.92 -6.99 5.69
CA ASP A 52 -5.93 -7.91 6.18
C ASP A 52 -7.24 -7.66 5.44
N ILE A 53 -7.60 -8.58 4.56
CA ILE A 53 -8.83 -8.54 3.77
C ILE A 53 -9.96 -9.36 4.39
N SER A 54 -9.70 -10.03 5.53
CA SER A 54 -10.70 -10.72 6.34
C SER A 54 -11.45 -9.71 7.22
N ALA A 55 -12.68 -9.37 6.92
CA ALA A 55 -13.45 -8.36 7.65
C ALA A 55 -13.91 -8.78 9.06
N SER A 56 -13.41 -9.89 9.66
CA SER A 56 -13.91 -10.48 10.89
C SER A 56 -13.12 -10.10 12.15
N SER A 57 -13.77 -10.08 13.31
CA SER A 57 -13.13 -9.87 14.61
C SER A 57 -12.17 -11.02 14.99
N ALA A 58 -12.46 -12.25 14.55
CA ALA A 58 -11.57 -13.39 14.74
C ALA A 58 -10.28 -13.27 13.91
N GLY A 59 -10.33 -12.61 12.74
CA GLY A 59 -9.14 -12.31 11.92
C GLY A 59 -8.14 -11.39 12.59
N ARG A 60 -8.57 -10.53 13.51
CA ARG A 60 -7.68 -9.55 14.18
C ARG A 60 -6.59 -10.21 15.03
N GLU A 61 -6.92 -11.22 15.84
CA GLU A 61 -5.92 -11.93 16.65
C GLU A 61 -4.92 -12.65 15.77
N THR A 62 -5.40 -13.27 14.68
CA THR A 62 -4.56 -13.91 13.67
C THR A 62 -3.64 -12.89 13.00
N THR A 63 -4.14 -11.70 12.64
CA THR A 63 -3.33 -10.62 12.05
C THR A 63 -2.24 -10.14 13.01
N LEU A 64 -2.56 -9.92 14.29
CA LEU A 64 -1.57 -9.52 15.31
C LEU A 64 -0.48 -10.57 15.48
N ASP A 65 -0.81 -11.87 15.45
CA ASP A 65 0.17 -12.95 15.53
C ASP A 65 1.09 -12.98 14.30
N VAL A 66 0.52 -12.88 13.11
CA VAL A 66 1.29 -12.80 11.86
C VAL A 66 2.23 -11.60 11.86
N VAL A 67 1.76 -10.42 12.31
CA VAL A 67 2.59 -9.21 12.43
C VAL A 67 3.78 -9.45 13.37
N ARG A 68 3.56 -10.03 14.58
CA ARG A 68 4.64 -10.33 15.53
C ARG A 68 5.67 -11.27 14.93
N ARG A 69 5.23 -12.38 14.37
CA ARG A 69 6.11 -13.38 13.74
C ARG A 69 6.90 -12.81 12.57
N THR A 70 6.29 -11.93 11.79
CA THR A 70 6.98 -11.26 10.69
C THR A 70 8.02 -10.27 11.20
N ALA A 71 7.68 -9.44 12.19
CA ALA A 71 8.60 -8.48 12.78
C ALA A 71 9.83 -9.12 13.43
N GLU A 72 9.74 -10.40 13.84
CA GLU A 72 10.88 -11.18 14.34
C GLU A 72 11.83 -11.66 13.22
N GLN A 73 11.37 -11.70 11.97
CA GLN A 73 12.11 -12.28 10.84
C GLN A 73 12.63 -11.22 9.84
N VAL A 74 12.02 -10.04 9.79
CA VAL A 74 12.38 -9.00 8.81
C VAL A 74 12.71 -7.70 9.50
N PHE A 75 13.72 -6.98 8.97
CA PHE A 75 14.26 -5.74 9.55
C PHE A 75 14.07 -4.57 8.58
N ILE A 76 12.95 -4.57 7.86
CA ILE A 76 12.51 -3.51 6.95
C ILE A 76 11.14 -3.01 7.42
N PRO A 77 10.76 -1.75 7.10
CA PRO A 77 9.47 -1.21 7.53
C PRO A 77 8.29 -2.09 7.13
N LEU A 78 7.39 -2.31 8.09
CA LEU A 78 6.17 -3.08 7.92
C LEU A 78 4.95 -2.17 8.10
N THR A 79 4.18 -1.99 7.04
CA THR A 79 2.87 -1.33 7.06
C THR A 79 1.77 -2.37 7.18
N VAL A 80 0.83 -2.18 8.09
CA VAL A 80 -0.31 -3.08 8.29
C VAL A 80 -1.62 -2.32 8.07
N GLY A 81 -2.46 -2.82 7.18
CA GLY A 81 -3.78 -2.30 6.87
C GLY A 81 -4.88 -3.35 7.03
N GLY A 82 -6.12 -2.88 7.03
CA GLY A 82 -7.32 -3.72 7.18
C GLY A 82 -7.88 -3.72 8.61
N GLY A 83 -9.20 -3.59 8.72
CA GLY A 83 -9.92 -3.72 9.97
C GLY A 83 -9.69 -2.65 11.07
N ILE A 84 -8.86 -1.64 10.84
CA ILE A 84 -8.52 -0.57 11.80
C ILE A 84 -9.67 0.43 11.90
N ARG A 85 -10.17 0.67 13.12
CA ARG A 85 -11.34 1.52 13.37
C ARG A 85 -11.12 2.56 14.48
N SER A 86 -10.05 2.43 15.24
CA SER A 86 -9.77 3.26 16.42
C SER A 86 -8.28 3.48 16.62
N VAL A 87 -7.96 4.50 17.43
CA VAL A 87 -6.59 4.78 17.88
C VAL A 87 -6.00 3.60 18.69
N GLU A 88 -6.86 2.84 19.38
CA GLU A 88 -6.40 1.66 20.14
C GLU A 88 -6.03 0.49 19.22
N ASP A 89 -6.74 0.30 18.10
CA ASP A 89 -6.35 -0.69 17.09
C ASP A 89 -4.94 -0.38 16.54
N VAL A 90 -4.65 0.91 16.28
CA VAL A 90 -3.32 1.38 15.88
C VAL A 90 -2.27 1.03 16.94
N ASN A 91 -2.56 1.34 18.22
CA ASN A 91 -1.65 1.04 19.32
C ASN A 91 -1.32 -0.46 19.41
N GLN A 92 -2.31 -1.34 19.22
CA GLN A 92 -2.10 -2.79 19.23
C GLN A 92 -1.19 -3.26 18.10
N LEU A 93 -1.39 -2.76 16.88
CA LEU A 93 -0.57 -3.10 15.72
C LEU A 93 0.88 -2.61 15.86
N LEU A 94 1.08 -1.38 16.33
CA LEU A 94 2.42 -0.85 16.60
C LEU A 94 3.15 -1.67 17.68
N ARG A 95 2.45 -2.08 18.74
CA ARG A 95 3.01 -2.96 19.78
C ARG A 95 3.28 -4.38 19.28
N ALA A 96 2.57 -4.82 18.25
CA ALA A 96 2.83 -6.11 17.61
C ALA A 96 4.05 -6.09 16.68
N GLY A 97 4.59 -4.90 16.35
CA GLY A 97 5.79 -4.74 15.53
C GLY A 97 5.57 -4.07 14.18
N ALA A 98 4.36 -3.56 13.90
CA ALA A 98 4.15 -2.70 12.72
C ALA A 98 4.86 -1.35 12.90
N ASP A 99 5.48 -0.84 11.84
CA ASP A 99 6.06 0.52 11.81
C ASP A 99 5.02 1.56 11.41
N LYS A 100 4.10 1.17 10.53
CA LYS A 100 3.03 2.00 10.02
C LYS A 100 1.70 1.24 10.00
N VAL A 101 0.62 1.99 9.98
CA VAL A 101 -0.73 1.46 9.79
C VAL A 101 -1.41 2.15 8.62
N SER A 102 -2.24 1.38 7.88
CA SER A 102 -3.00 1.91 6.75
C SER A 102 -4.49 1.86 7.03
N ILE A 103 -5.18 3.00 6.86
CA ILE A 103 -6.62 3.14 7.05
C ILE A 103 -7.30 3.62 5.76
N ASN A 104 -8.53 3.15 5.51
CA ASN A 104 -9.40 3.60 4.41
C ASN A 104 -10.81 3.89 4.94
N THR A 105 -11.68 2.88 4.96
CA THR A 105 -13.12 3.02 5.27
C THR A 105 -13.40 3.72 6.61
N ALA A 106 -12.56 3.50 7.63
CA ALA A 106 -12.73 4.14 8.92
C ALA A 106 -12.51 5.66 8.85
N ALA A 107 -11.51 6.10 8.07
CA ALA A 107 -11.24 7.51 7.85
C ALA A 107 -12.33 8.18 7.01
N LEU A 108 -12.91 7.50 6.03
CA LEU A 108 -14.06 8.01 5.27
C LEU A 108 -15.28 8.24 6.16
N LYS A 109 -15.56 7.30 7.09
CA LYS A 109 -16.67 7.40 8.05
C LYS A 109 -16.44 8.43 9.14
N ARG A 110 -15.19 8.59 9.56
CA ARG A 110 -14.77 9.50 10.64
C ARG A 110 -13.41 10.12 10.32
N PRO A 111 -13.38 11.22 9.54
CA PRO A 111 -12.12 11.85 9.12
C PRO A 111 -11.22 12.30 10.27
N GLU A 112 -11.81 12.67 11.41
CA GLU A 112 -11.10 13.08 12.63
C GLU A 112 -10.17 12.00 13.17
N LEU A 113 -10.41 10.72 12.82
CA LEU A 113 -9.54 9.61 13.17
C LEU A 113 -8.09 9.82 12.67
N ILE A 114 -7.93 10.49 11.52
CA ILE A 114 -6.61 10.84 10.98
C ILE A 114 -5.86 11.72 11.99
N SER A 115 -6.45 12.83 12.40
CA SER A 115 -5.82 13.76 13.36
C SER A 115 -5.58 13.09 14.71
N GLU A 116 -6.51 12.30 15.23
CA GLU A 116 -6.35 11.59 16.50
C GLU A 116 -5.17 10.62 16.48
N ILE A 117 -4.94 9.90 15.38
CA ILE A 117 -3.80 9.00 15.23
C ILE A 117 -2.50 9.80 15.13
N VAL A 118 -2.51 10.86 14.31
CA VAL A 118 -1.35 11.72 14.08
C VAL A 118 -0.92 12.43 15.38
N ASP A 119 -1.87 12.96 16.14
CA ASP A 119 -1.59 13.65 17.42
C ASP A 119 -0.96 12.69 18.45
N ARG A 120 -1.35 11.42 18.43
CA ARG A 120 -0.85 10.44 19.40
C ARG A 120 0.46 9.78 19.00
N PHE A 121 0.65 9.46 17.72
CA PHE A 121 1.77 8.63 17.25
C PHE A 121 2.69 9.34 16.26
N GLY A 122 2.30 10.50 15.74
CA GLY A 122 2.99 11.20 14.67
C GLY A 122 2.51 10.81 13.27
N SER A 123 2.66 11.73 12.32
CA SER A 123 2.20 11.53 10.94
C SER A 123 2.89 10.36 10.22
N GLN A 124 4.16 10.09 10.55
CA GLN A 124 4.98 9.03 9.94
C GLN A 124 4.42 7.62 10.14
N VAL A 125 3.50 7.43 11.09
CA VAL A 125 2.87 6.13 11.40
C VAL A 125 1.66 5.88 10.50
N LEU A 126 1.07 6.93 9.93
CA LEU A 126 -0.23 6.83 9.26
C LEU A 126 -0.13 6.92 7.74
N VAL A 127 -0.54 5.84 7.09
CA VAL A 127 -0.79 5.75 5.65
C VAL A 127 -2.29 5.82 5.40
N LEU A 128 -2.75 6.71 4.53
CA LEU A 128 -4.11 6.71 4.03
C LEU A 128 -4.18 5.83 2.78
N SER A 129 -4.88 4.71 2.84
CA SER A 129 -5.23 3.96 1.64
C SER A 129 -6.42 4.61 0.93
N VAL A 130 -6.25 4.89 -0.34
CA VAL A 130 -7.26 5.46 -1.23
C VAL A 130 -7.49 4.48 -2.36
N ASP A 131 -8.51 3.63 -2.22
CA ASP A 131 -8.99 2.79 -3.31
C ASP A 131 -9.89 3.67 -4.19
N ALA A 132 -9.47 3.93 -5.42
CA ALA A 132 -10.18 4.83 -6.31
C ALA A 132 -10.38 4.21 -7.69
N ARG A 133 -11.43 4.64 -8.38
CA ARG A 133 -11.75 4.25 -9.76
C ARG A 133 -12.24 5.44 -10.56
N ARG A 134 -12.27 5.28 -11.89
CA ARG A 134 -12.85 6.30 -12.78
C ARG A 134 -14.35 6.42 -12.55
N ALA A 135 -14.83 7.65 -12.44
CA ALA A 135 -16.24 7.95 -12.20
C ALA A 135 -16.61 9.36 -12.69
N ARG A 136 -17.92 9.67 -12.69
CA ARG A 136 -18.43 11.00 -13.03
C ARG A 136 -18.42 11.91 -11.81
N THR A 137 -17.23 12.28 -11.37
CA THR A 137 -16.99 13.29 -10.32
C THR A 137 -16.23 14.47 -10.91
N ASP A 138 -16.00 15.51 -10.15
CA ASP A 138 -15.31 16.72 -10.63
C ASP A 138 -13.88 16.42 -11.10
N SER A 139 -13.18 15.51 -10.40
CA SER A 139 -11.84 15.07 -10.79
C SER A 139 -11.81 13.92 -11.81
N GLY A 140 -12.94 13.27 -12.06
CA GLY A 140 -13.04 12.05 -12.85
C GLY A 140 -12.70 10.76 -12.07
N PHE A 141 -12.47 10.86 -10.74
CA PHE A 141 -12.14 9.73 -9.87
C PHE A 141 -12.99 9.74 -8.61
N GLU A 142 -13.52 8.58 -8.22
CA GLU A 142 -14.25 8.41 -6.96
C GLU A 142 -13.54 7.45 -6.02
N VAL A 143 -13.66 7.70 -4.72
CA VAL A 143 -13.21 6.76 -3.68
C VAL A 143 -14.18 5.59 -3.56
N THR A 144 -13.63 4.40 -3.37
CA THR A 144 -14.38 3.18 -3.11
C THR A 144 -14.06 2.62 -1.72
N THR A 145 -14.92 1.74 -1.24
CA THR A 145 -14.77 1.00 0.02
C THR A 145 -14.94 -0.49 -0.21
N HIS A 146 -14.66 -1.29 0.84
CA HIS A 146 -14.84 -2.74 0.82
C HIS A 146 -14.10 -3.44 -0.35
N GLY A 147 -12.83 -3.04 -0.59
CA GLY A 147 -12.03 -3.59 -1.69
C GLY A 147 -12.59 -3.22 -3.08
N GLY A 148 -13.00 -1.98 -3.26
CA GLY A 148 -13.51 -1.47 -4.55
C GLY A 148 -14.97 -1.77 -4.86
N ARG A 149 -15.67 -2.54 -4.01
CA ARG A 149 -17.02 -3.03 -4.29
C ARG A 149 -18.10 -1.98 -4.16
N GLU A 150 -17.92 -0.98 -3.31
CA GLU A 150 -18.91 0.04 -3.02
C GLU A 150 -18.35 1.45 -3.30
N SER A 151 -19.14 2.27 -4.00
CA SER A 151 -18.86 3.70 -4.14
C SER A 151 -19.00 4.40 -2.80
N ALA A 152 -18.05 5.26 -2.45
CA ALA A 152 -18.18 6.14 -1.29
C ALA A 152 -18.96 7.43 -1.61
N GLY A 153 -19.22 7.71 -2.90
CA GLY A 153 -19.84 8.97 -3.35
C GLY A 153 -18.96 10.19 -3.12
N ILE A 154 -17.65 10.01 -2.99
CA ILE A 154 -16.67 11.05 -2.65
C ILE A 154 -15.66 11.17 -3.77
N ASP A 155 -15.39 12.40 -4.23
CA ASP A 155 -14.32 12.68 -5.16
C ASP A 155 -12.97 12.37 -4.54
N ALA A 156 -12.14 11.56 -5.25
CA ALA A 156 -10.90 11.05 -4.71
C ALA A 156 -9.85 12.15 -4.48
N ILE A 157 -9.79 13.17 -5.34
CA ILE A 157 -8.81 14.24 -5.23
C ILE A 157 -9.18 15.17 -4.06
N ALA A 158 -10.46 15.53 -3.94
CA ALA A 158 -10.95 16.31 -2.80
C ALA A 158 -10.74 15.57 -1.45
N TRP A 159 -10.89 14.24 -1.45
CA TRP A 159 -10.62 13.44 -0.26
C TRP A 159 -9.14 13.45 0.14
N VAL A 160 -8.25 13.28 -0.82
CA VAL A 160 -6.79 13.35 -0.60
C VAL A 160 -6.40 14.71 -0.03
N GLU A 161 -6.89 15.80 -0.61
CA GLU A 161 -6.62 17.15 -0.13
C GLU A 161 -7.08 17.34 1.32
N LYS A 162 -8.30 16.88 1.65
CA LYS A 162 -8.82 16.90 3.01
C LYS A 162 -7.96 16.08 3.98
N ALA A 163 -7.54 14.89 3.59
CA ALA A 163 -6.71 14.04 4.43
C ALA A 163 -5.31 14.64 4.67
N CYS A 164 -4.73 15.28 3.66
CA CYS A 164 -3.48 16.03 3.82
C CYS A 164 -3.64 17.18 4.83
N ALA A 165 -4.75 17.90 4.79
CA ALA A 165 -5.05 18.98 5.75
C ALA A 165 -5.26 18.44 7.18
N LEU A 166 -5.68 17.18 7.35
CA LEU A 166 -5.82 16.49 8.63
C LEU A 166 -4.49 15.88 9.14
N GLY A 167 -3.40 15.99 8.37
CA GLY A 167 -2.06 15.64 8.80
C GLY A 167 -1.61 14.21 8.45
N VAL A 168 -2.25 13.53 7.49
CA VAL A 168 -1.80 12.21 7.04
C VAL A 168 -0.33 12.23 6.63
N GLY A 169 0.42 11.18 6.95
CA GLY A 169 1.86 11.13 6.68
C GLY A 169 2.22 10.59 5.30
N GLU A 170 1.37 9.73 4.72
CA GLU A 170 1.62 9.06 3.43
C GLU A 170 0.30 8.63 2.78
N ILE A 171 0.27 8.56 1.46
CA ILE A 171 -0.90 8.10 0.69
C ILE A 171 -0.52 6.82 -0.07
N LEU A 172 -1.32 5.77 0.12
CA LEU A 172 -1.31 4.57 -0.71
C LEU A 172 -2.50 4.67 -1.68
N LEU A 173 -2.21 5.02 -2.92
CA LEU A 173 -3.19 5.18 -3.98
C LEU A 173 -3.33 3.88 -4.77
N ASN A 174 -4.46 3.24 -4.69
CA ASN A 174 -4.76 2.02 -5.42
C ASN A 174 -5.81 2.27 -6.52
N SER A 175 -5.43 2.03 -7.77
CA SER A 175 -6.37 2.07 -8.88
C SER A 175 -7.15 0.76 -8.95
N MET A 176 -8.44 0.81 -8.62
CA MET A 176 -9.33 -0.35 -8.69
C MET A 176 -9.58 -0.83 -10.12
N ASP A 177 -9.50 0.09 -11.11
CA ASP A 177 -9.65 -0.27 -12.52
C ASP A 177 -8.43 -1.03 -13.05
N ALA A 178 -7.25 -0.80 -12.47
CA ALA A 178 -6.00 -1.41 -12.89
C ALA A 178 -5.57 -2.62 -12.03
N ASP A 179 -6.11 -2.76 -10.81
CA ASP A 179 -5.67 -3.79 -9.86
C ASP A 179 -5.81 -5.21 -10.43
N GLY A 180 -4.72 -5.96 -10.37
CA GLY A 180 -4.62 -7.33 -10.87
C GLY A 180 -4.53 -7.46 -12.41
N THR A 181 -4.73 -6.40 -13.18
CA THR A 181 -4.76 -6.46 -14.68
C THR A 181 -3.39 -6.59 -15.31
N ARG A 182 -2.32 -6.13 -14.64
CA ARG A 182 -0.95 -6.04 -15.18
C ARG A 182 -0.82 -5.16 -16.43
N ALA A 183 -1.73 -4.21 -16.61
CA ALA A 183 -1.79 -3.33 -17.79
C ALA A 183 -1.09 -1.97 -17.57
N GLY A 184 -0.37 -1.81 -16.47
CA GLY A 184 0.28 -0.58 -16.03
C GLY A 184 -0.48 0.15 -14.94
N TYR A 185 0.23 1.01 -14.19
CA TYR A 185 -0.37 1.88 -13.19
C TYR A 185 -1.26 2.95 -13.83
N ASP A 186 -2.26 3.46 -13.10
CA ASP A 186 -3.08 4.59 -13.59
C ASP A 186 -2.32 5.92 -13.48
N ILE A 187 -1.59 6.26 -14.53
CA ILE A 187 -0.74 7.46 -14.62
C ILE A 187 -1.56 8.75 -14.42
N GLY A 188 -2.77 8.80 -14.98
CA GLY A 188 -3.64 9.96 -14.83
C GLY A 188 -4.09 10.19 -13.38
N MET A 189 -4.42 9.11 -12.66
CA MET A 189 -4.81 9.16 -11.26
C MET A 189 -3.62 9.56 -10.37
N ILE A 190 -2.43 8.99 -10.61
CA ILE A 190 -1.20 9.34 -9.87
C ILE A 190 -0.89 10.83 -10.04
N SER A 191 -0.89 11.34 -11.27
CA SER A 191 -0.62 12.76 -11.55
C SER A 191 -1.67 13.69 -10.90
N ALA A 192 -2.95 13.31 -10.93
CA ALA A 192 -4.01 14.07 -10.30
C ALA A 192 -3.83 14.17 -8.77
N VAL A 193 -3.54 13.04 -8.11
CA VAL A 193 -3.27 13.01 -6.65
C VAL A 193 -2.01 13.81 -6.32
N ARG A 194 -0.92 13.66 -7.10
CA ARG A 194 0.31 14.41 -6.89
C ARG A 194 0.11 15.91 -6.97
N SER A 195 -0.81 16.40 -7.81
CA SER A 195 -1.06 17.84 -7.97
C SER A 195 -1.57 18.51 -6.69
N VAL A 196 -2.25 17.76 -5.81
CA VAL A 196 -2.84 18.27 -4.55
C VAL A 196 -2.12 17.78 -3.29
N SER A 197 -1.25 16.78 -3.41
CA SER A 197 -0.55 16.18 -2.27
C SER A 197 0.96 16.43 -2.31
N LYS A 198 1.54 16.79 -1.14
CA LYS A 198 2.98 16.92 -0.93
C LYS A 198 3.57 15.81 -0.06
N VAL A 199 2.74 14.97 0.56
CA VAL A 199 3.21 13.82 1.32
C VAL A 199 3.68 12.71 0.37
N PRO A 200 4.49 11.76 0.82
CA PRO A 200 4.89 10.61 0.02
C PRO A 200 3.68 9.90 -0.59
N LEU A 201 3.79 9.54 -1.87
CA LEU A 201 2.75 8.88 -2.66
C LEU A 201 3.21 7.50 -3.10
N ILE A 202 2.52 6.47 -2.65
CA ILE A 202 2.71 5.09 -3.06
C ILE A 202 1.70 4.79 -4.17
N ALA A 203 2.18 4.41 -5.35
CA ALA A 203 1.32 3.95 -6.43
C ALA A 203 1.07 2.43 -6.32
N SER A 204 -0.19 2.02 -6.48
CA SER A 204 -0.65 0.64 -6.42
C SER A 204 -1.70 0.34 -7.49
N GLY A 205 -1.79 -0.93 -7.89
CA GLY A 205 -2.73 -1.42 -8.90
C GLY A 205 -2.20 -1.30 -10.32
N GLY A 206 -2.07 -2.45 -11.01
CA GLY A 206 -1.77 -2.52 -12.43
C GLY A 206 -0.32 -2.85 -12.81
N ALA A 207 0.62 -2.96 -11.88
CA ALA A 207 2.01 -3.30 -12.17
C ALA A 207 2.12 -4.54 -13.08
N GLY A 208 2.81 -4.41 -14.21
CA GLY A 208 3.00 -5.46 -15.20
C GLY A 208 4.43 -5.48 -15.75
N ALA A 209 4.73 -4.66 -16.74
CA ALA A 209 6.06 -4.54 -17.32
C ALA A 209 7.00 -3.67 -16.47
N LEU A 210 8.32 -3.85 -16.60
CA LEU A 210 9.31 -3.02 -15.89
C LEU A 210 9.16 -1.52 -16.21
N SER A 211 8.77 -1.19 -17.44
CA SER A 211 8.50 0.20 -17.87
C SER A 211 7.36 0.87 -17.09
N ASP A 212 6.39 0.10 -16.58
CA ASP A 212 5.26 0.65 -15.85
C ASP A 212 5.70 1.31 -14.53
N PHE A 213 6.72 0.70 -13.89
CA PHE A 213 7.30 1.24 -12.66
C PHE A 213 7.95 2.63 -12.91
N ALA A 214 8.69 2.78 -14.02
CA ALA A 214 9.27 4.07 -14.40
C ALA A 214 8.18 5.11 -14.70
N ALA A 215 7.15 4.72 -15.47
CA ALA A 215 6.05 5.62 -15.82
C ALA A 215 5.29 6.14 -14.57
N ALA A 216 5.11 5.31 -13.55
CA ALA A 216 4.48 5.74 -12.30
C ALA A 216 5.34 6.75 -11.52
N LEU A 217 6.67 6.59 -11.54
CA LEU A 217 7.60 7.56 -10.94
C LEU A 217 7.58 8.90 -11.69
N ASP A 218 7.57 8.87 -13.02
CA ASP A 218 7.47 10.06 -13.86
C ASP A 218 6.15 10.81 -13.63
N ALA A 219 5.08 10.09 -13.29
CA ALA A 219 3.78 10.65 -12.92
C ALA A 219 3.76 11.26 -11.50
N GLY A 220 4.80 11.07 -10.70
CA GLY A 220 4.98 11.67 -9.38
C GLY A 220 4.83 10.74 -8.19
N ALA A 221 4.85 9.42 -8.38
CA ALA A 221 4.94 8.49 -7.26
C ALA A 221 6.33 8.54 -6.60
N ASP A 222 6.38 8.38 -5.27
CA ASP A 222 7.63 8.29 -4.49
C ASP A 222 7.95 6.82 -4.14
N ALA A 223 6.96 5.95 -4.24
CA ALA A 223 7.09 4.52 -3.99
C ALA A 223 6.15 3.72 -4.88
N LEU A 224 6.52 2.47 -5.14
CA LEU A 224 5.83 1.58 -6.04
C LEU A 224 5.48 0.29 -5.31
N LEU A 225 4.19 0.04 -5.16
CA LEU A 225 3.67 -1.16 -4.51
C LEU A 225 3.20 -2.15 -5.57
N ALA A 226 3.62 -3.40 -5.43
CA ALA A 226 3.18 -4.49 -6.28
C ALA A 226 3.00 -5.79 -5.48
N ALA A 227 2.15 -6.67 -5.97
CA ALA A 227 1.84 -7.97 -5.39
C ALA A 227 2.03 -9.09 -6.43
N SER A 228 1.10 -9.25 -7.37
CA SER A 228 1.04 -10.38 -8.28
C SER A 228 2.30 -10.59 -9.12
N VAL A 229 2.98 -9.53 -9.55
CA VAL A 229 4.21 -9.64 -10.34
C VAL A 229 5.36 -10.28 -9.56
N PHE A 230 5.37 -10.10 -8.23
CA PHE A 230 6.32 -10.73 -7.32
C PHE A 230 5.86 -12.13 -6.90
N HIS A 231 4.62 -12.28 -6.47
CA HIS A 231 4.07 -13.56 -5.99
C HIS A 231 4.14 -14.67 -7.03
N PHE A 232 3.92 -14.34 -8.30
CA PHE A 232 3.94 -15.30 -9.40
C PHE A 232 5.27 -15.31 -10.17
N GLY A 233 6.32 -14.67 -9.64
CA GLY A 233 7.66 -14.71 -10.19
C GLY A 233 7.81 -14.11 -11.60
N ILE A 234 6.93 -13.17 -11.98
CA ILE A 234 7.00 -12.46 -13.28
C ILE A 234 8.23 -11.57 -13.30
N HIS A 235 8.46 -10.85 -12.21
CA HIS A 235 9.66 -10.07 -11.96
C HIS A 235 10.12 -10.33 -10.52
N ARG A 236 11.44 -10.33 -10.31
CA ARG A 236 12.03 -10.24 -8.99
C ARG A 236 12.17 -8.78 -8.58
N ILE A 237 12.24 -8.52 -7.29
CA ILE A 237 12.47 -7.18 -6.75
C ILE A 237 13.78 -6.58 -7.29
N GLY A 238 14.84 -7.41 -7.39
CA GLY A 238 16.12 -7.02 -7.98
C GLY A 238 16.04 -6.60 -9.45
N ASP A 239 15.15 -7.21 -10.25
CA ASP A 239 14.97 -6.85 -11.66
C ASP A 239 14.36 -5.45 -11.78
N VAL A 240 13.32 -5.15 -10.99
CA VAL A 240 12.69 -3.83 -10.94
C VAL A 240 13.71 -2.76 -10.51
N LYS A 241 14.44 -3.03 -9.43
CA LYS A 241 15.48 -2.10 -8.93
C LYS A 241 16.59 -1.86 -9.94
N SER A 242 17.06 -2.90 -10.60
CA SER A 242 18.10 -2.80 -11.63
C SER A 242 17.63 -1.98 -12.83
N TYR A 243 16.39 -2.22 -13.29
CA TYR A 243 15.79 -1.46 -14.38
C TYR A 243 15.68 0.03 -14.05
N LEU A 244 15.12 0.36 -12.87
CA LEU A 244 14.95 1.74 -12.43
C LEU A 244 16.30 2.45 -12.21
N SER A 245 17.27 1.76 -11.65
CA SER A 245 18.65 2.29 -11.49
C SER A 245 19.28 2.61 -12.85
N ALA A 246 19.14 1.71 -13.83
CA ALA A 246 19.62 1.93 -15.20
C ALA A 246 18.90 3.09 -15.90
N ALA A 247 17.62 3.34 -15.55
CA ALA A 247 16.85 4.48 -16.02
C ALA A 247 17.20 5.81 -15.30
N GLY A 248 18.10 5.78 -14.32
CA GLY A 248 18.60 7.00 -13.63
C GLY A 248 17.87 7.37 -12.35
N TYR A 249 16.93 6.54 -11.86
CA TYR A 249 16.29 6.79 -10.57
C TYR A 249 17.19 6.44 -9.39
N CYS A 250 17.07 7.19 -8.30
CA CYS A 250 17.77 6.91 -7.06
C CYS A 250 17.14 5.70 -6.37
N ILE A 251 17.79 4.55 -6.43
CA ILE A 251 17.31 3.27 -5.90
C ILE A 251 18.27 2.79 -4.80
N ARG A 252 17.70 2.27 -3.70
CA ARG A 252 18.48 1.55 -2.70
C ARG A 252 18.84 0.17 -3.25
N THR A 253 20.13 -0.08 -3.47
CA THR A 253 20.66 -1.40 -3.84
C THR A 253 21.03 -2.18 -2.58
N LEU A 254 20.90 -3.52 -2.62
CA LEU A 254 21.58 -4.37 -1.64
C LEU A 254 23.08 -4.19 -1.84
N ASN A 255 23.78 -3.73 -0.82
CA ASN A 255 25.24 -3.85 -0.81
C ASN A 255 25.54 -5.35 -0.73
N ASN A 256 26.02 -5.95 -1.81
CA ASN A 256 26.67 -7.25 -1.77
C ASN A 256 27.96 -7.07 -0.95
N SER A 257 27.86 -7.29 0.36
CA SER A 257 29.00 -7.42 1.27
C SER A 257 29.53 -8.82 1.23
#